data_d091e76ca56c5e733d807561800aeb7c
#
_entry.id   d091e76ca56c5e733d807561800aeb7c
#
_cell.length_a   1.000
_cell.length_b   1.000
_cell.length_c   1.000
_cell.angle_alpha   90.00
_cell.angle_beta   90.00
_cell.angle_gamma   90.00
#
_symmetry.space_group_name_H-M   'P 1'
#
loop_
_entity.id
_entity.type
_entity.pdbx_description
1 polymer ?
#
loop_
_entity_poly.entity_id
_entity_poly.type
_entity_poly.pdbx_seq_one_letter_code
_entity_poly.pdbx_strand_id
1 'polypeptide(L)'
;MDYVTPAGFRDVLSDEACMRERIARDVQACFAARGYLPIETPTLEVMDVMRAGGRMPGSPFKFFDASGDLLAMRPDVTLQVARMCATRLAGQPGPFRFRYMQRVFREAEGRMQAQAREMTQIGVECIGEAGPQADAEVVELLSLIHI
;
A
#
# COMPACT_ATOMS: atom_id res chain seq x y z
N MET A 1 -31.73 -3.00 16.41
CA MET A 1 -30.66 -3.33 15.43
C MET A 1 -29.37 -2.77 16.01
N ASP A 2 -28.44 -3.64 16.36
CA ASP A 2 -27.14 -3.19 16.80
C ASP A 2 -26.32 -2.87 15.55
N TYR A 3 -26.07 -1.58 15.28
CA TYR A 3 -25.22 -1.13 14.18
C TYR A 3 -23.79 -1.39 14.58
N VAL A 4 -23.20 -2.48 14.08
CA VAL A 4 -21.82 -2.88 14.33
C VAL A 4 -20.99 -2.80 13.06
N THR A 5 -19.73 -2.44 13.19
CA THR A 5 -18.77 -2.52 12.10
C THR A 5 -18.46 -4.00 11.77
N PRO A 6 -18.13 -4.33 10.51
CA PRO A 6 -17.71 -5.69 10.17
C PRO A 6 -16.47 -6.12 10.98
N ALA A 7 -16.36 -7.42 11.25
CA ALA A 7 -15.19 -7.95 11.96
C ALA A 7 -13.87 -7.54 11.28
N GLY A 8 -12.92 -7.05 12.08
CA GLY A 8 -11.62 -6.55 11.57
C GLY A 8 -11.64 -5.14 10.99
N PHE A 9 -12.81 -4.46 11.02
CA PHE A 9 -12.97 -3.04 10.72
C PHE A 9 -13.39 -2.29 11.97
N ARG A 10 -12.98 -1.05 12.09
CA ARG A 10 -13.35 -0.20 13.23
C ARG A 10 -13.39 1.27 12.86
N ASP A 11 -14.18 2.02 13.58
CA ASP A 11 -14.13 3.45 13.56
C ASP A 11 -12.87 3.94 14.29
N VAL A 12 -12.25 4.99 13.76
CA VAL A 12 -11.12 5.68 14.38
C VAL A 12 -11.62 7.06 14.80
N LEU A 13 -11.68 7.31 16.10
CA LEU A 13 -12.18 8.56 16.65
C LEU A 13 -11.10 9.66 16.62
N SER A 14 -11.54 10.89 16.86
CA SER A 14 -10.77 12.11 16.61
C SER A 14 -9.36 12.11 17.20
N ASP A 15 -9.19 11.69 18.45
CA ASP A 15 -7.86 11.73 19.10
C ASP A 15 -6.86 10.80 18.40
N GLU A 16 -7.29 9.56 18.11
CA GLU A 16 -6.47 8.59 17.38
C GLU A 16 -6.29 9.03 15.92
N ALA A 17 -7.33 9.57 15.29
CA ALA A 17 -7.25 10.06 13.92
C ALA A 17 -6.22 11.19 13.78
N CYS A 18 -6.24 12.17 14.68
CA CYS A 18 -5.27 13.26 14.72
C CYS A 18 -3.83 12.76 14.96
N MET A 19 -3.66 11.76 15.84
CA MET A 19 -2.35 11.15 16.05
C MET A 19 -1.83 10.48 14.78
N ARG A 20 -2.67 9.67 14.14
CA ARG A 20 -2.33 8.98 12.88
C ARG A 20 -1.97 9.95 11.76
N GLU A 21 -2.74 11.03 11.63
CA GLU A 21 -2.47 12.07 10.63
C GLU A 21 -1.12 12.75 10.86
N ARG A 22 -0.79 13.07 12.12
CA ARG A 22 0.52 13.65 12.47
C ARG A 22 1.66 12.70 12.11
N ILE A 23 1.59 11.45 12.55
CA ILE A 23 2.61 10.43 12.24
C ILE A 23 2.77 10.28 10.72
N ALA A 24 1.65 10.16 10.01
CA ALA A 24 1.65 10.03 8.56
C ALA A 24 2.32 11.22 7.85
N ARG A 25 2.02 12.43 8.30
CA ARG A 25 2.62 13.66 7.77
C ARG A 25 4.13 13.68 7.99
N ASP A 26 4.58 13.32 9.18
CA ASP A 26 6.00 13.33 9.53
C ASP A 26 6.78 12.30 8.71
N VAL A 27 6.27 11.08 8.59
CA VAL A 27 6.87 10.02 7.74
C VAL A 27 6.90 10.44 6.27
N GLN A 28 5.79 10.98 5.74
CA GLN A 28 5.72 11.45 4.36
C GLN A 28 6.68 12.62 4.09
N ALA A 29 6.91 13.49 5.07
CA ALA A 29 7.90 14.58 4.99
C ALA A 29 9.33 14.03 4.91
N CYS A 30 9.67 13.02 5.70
CA CYS A 30 10.97 12.33 5.63
C CYS A 30 11.23 11.76 4.23
N PHE A 31 10.25 11.09 3.64
CA PHE A 31 10.37 10.53 2.29
C PHE A 31 10.50 11.62 1.22
N ALA A 32 9.70 12.70 1.35
CA ALA A 32 9.77 13.83 0.44
C ALA A 32 11.15 14.53 0.47
N ALA A 33 11.75 14.66 1.65
CA ALA A 33 13.10 15.25 1.81
C ALA A 33 14.21 14.44 1.11
N ARG A 34 13.97 13.16 0.84
CA ARG A 34 14.87 12.28 0.07
C ARG A 34 14.51 12.19 -1.42
N GLY A 35 13.62 13.06 -1.91
CA GLY A 35 13.24 13.14 -3.32
C GLY A 35 12.21 12.11 -3.78
N TYR A 36 11.54 11.41 -2.86
CA TYR A 36 10.44 10.50 -3.21
C TYR A 36 9.17 11.28 -3.55
N LEU A 37 8.65 11.09 -4.74
CA LEU A 37 7.47 11.76 -5.26
C LEU A 37 6.18 11.01 -4.89
N PRO A 38 5.08 11.72 -4.59
CA PRO A 38 3.85 11.07 -4.22
C PRO A 38 3.20 10.37 -5.42
N ILE A 39 2.64 9.19 -5.18
CA ILE A 39 1.78 8.49 -6.14
C ILE A 39 0.52 7.97 -5.48
N GLU A 40 -0.51 7.81 -6.29
CA GLU A 40 -1.76 7.15 -5.92
C GLU A 40 -2.10 6.08 -6.95
N THR A 41 -2.49 4.91 -6.48
CA THR A 41 -3.00 3.81 -7.30
C THR A 41 -4.46 3.53 -6.94
N PRO A 42 -5.27 2.98 -7.85
CA PRO A 42 -6.67 2.63 -7.55
C PRO A 42 -6.78 1.67 -6.36
N THR A 43 -7.86 1.78 -5.58
CA THR A 43 -8.15 0.82 -4.50
C THR A 43 -8.46 -0.58 -5.03
N LEU A 44 -9.03 -0.64 -6.23
CA LEU A 44 -9.40 -1.87 -6.92
C LEU A 44 -8.42 -2.19 -8.02
N GLU A 45 -8.15 -3.47 -8.19
CA GLU A 45 -7.31 -3.99 -9.27
C GLU A 45 -7.94 -5.23 -9.88
N VAL A 46 -7.70 -5.47 -11.16
CA VAL A 46 -8.10 -6.70 -11.82
C VAL A 46 -7.32 -7.87 -11.23
N MET A 47 -8.02 -8.94 -10.85
CA MET A 47 -7.41 -10.07 -10.14
C MET A 47 -6.27 -10.72 -10.94
N ASP A 48 -6.36 -10.76 -12.26
CA ASP A 48 -5.30 -11.37 -13.09
C ASP A 48 -4.01 -10.52 -13.10
N VAL A 49 -4.11 -9.21 -13.00
CA VAL A 49 -2.94 -8.33 -12.81
C VAL A 49 -2.24 -8.65 -11.49
N MET A 50 -3.01 -8.85 -10.43
CA MET A 50 -2.46 -9.21 -9.12
C MET A 50 -1.78 -10.58 -9.13
N ARG A 51 -2.36 -11.56 -9.83
CA ARG A 51 -1.77 -12.90 -9.99
C ARG A 51 -0.46 -12.85 -10.77
N ALA A 52 -0.41 -12.04 -11.83
CA ALA A 52 0.78 -11.87 -12.64
C ALA A 52 1.95 -11.24 -11.88
N GLY A 53 1.67 -10.43 -10.85
CA GLY A 53 2.67 -9.80 -9.97
C GLY A 53 3.36 -10.75 -8.97
N GLY A 54 2.97 -12.01 -8.92
CA GLY A 54 3.57 -13.02 -8.05
C GLY A 54 2.86 -13.22 -6.71
N ARG A 55 3.63 -13.41 -5.63
CA ARG A 55 3.08 -13.72 -4.31
C ARG A 55 2.39 -12.50 -3.70
N MET A 56 1.10 -12.63 -3.42
CA MET A 56 0.34 -11.62 -2.70
C MET A 56 0.49 -11.79 -1.17
N PRO A 57 0.63 -10.69 -0.41
CA PRO A 57 0.60 -10.74 1.03
C PRO A 57 -0.85 -10.91 1.54
N GLY A 58 -1.22 -12.11 1.91
CA GLY A 58 -2.55 -12.45 2.40
C GLY A 58 -3.61 -12.62 1.29
N SER A 59 -4.82 -12.98 1.69
CA SER A 59 -5.95 -13.13 0.77
C SER A 59 -6.65 -11.78 0.58
N PRO A 60 -6.84 -11.29 -0.66
CA PRO A 60 -7.55 -10.05 -0.92
C PRO A 60 -9.07 -10.27 -0.88
N PHE A 61 -9.83 -9.23 -0.53
CA PHE A 61 -11.26 -9.20 -0.79
C PHE A 61 -11.53 -9.19 -2.30
N LYS A 62 -12.42 -10.03 -2.75
CA LYS A 62 -12.74 -10.24 -4.17
C LYS A 62 -14.21 -10.04 -4.43
N PHE A 63 -14.54 -9.50 -5.58
CA PHE A 63 -15.92 -9.35 -6.05
C PHE A 63 -15.95 -9.23 -7.57
N PHE A 64 -17.12 -9.47 -8.16
CA PHE A 64 -17.35 -9.22 -9.58
C PHE A 64 -17.92 -7.83 -9.76
N ASP A 65 -17.41 -7.10 -10.76
CA ASP A 65 -18.04 -5.85 -11.18
C ASP A 65 -19.25 -6.08 -12.08
N ALA A 66 -19.88 -5.00 -12.52
CA ALA A 66 -21.04 -5.08 -13.41
C ALA A 66 -20.73 -5.67 -14.80
N SER A 67 -19.48 -5.65 -15.22
CA SER A 67 -19.00 -6.25 -16.49
C SER A 67 -18.69 -7.72 -16.36
N GLY A 68 -18.66 -8.27 -15.14
CA GLY A 68 -18.32 -9.65 -14.84
C GLY A 68 -16.82 -9.86 -14.61
N ASP A 69 -16.02 -8.82 -14.55
CA ASP A 69 -14.60 -8.90 -14.25
C ASP A 69 -14.37 -9.19 -12.77
N LEU A 70 -13.46 -10.11 -12.47
CA LEU A 70 -13.05 -10.40 -11.10
C LEU A 70 -12.06 -9.34 -10.62
N LEU A 71 -12.52 -8.51 -9.70
CA LEU A 71 -11.74 -7.46 -9.05
C LEU A 71 -11.31 -7.88 -7.65
N ALA A 72 -10.27 -7.23 -7.15
CA ALA A 72 -9.83 -7.36 -5.77
C ALA A 72 -9.55 -5.99 -5.15
N MET A 73 -9.84 -5.85 -3.86
CA MET A 73 -9.28 -4.74 -3.08
C MET A 73 -7.80 -5.00 -2.84
N ARG A 74 -6.97 -4.00 -3.07
CA ARG A 74 -5.51 -4.17 -2.95
C ARG A 74 -5.09 -4.64 -1.55
N PRO A 75 -4.37 -5.76 -1.42
CA PRO A 75 -3.78 -6.19 -0.16
C PRO A 75 -2.42 -5.53 0.12
N ASP A 76 -1.87 -4.88 -0.89
CA ASP A 76 -0.55 -4.25 -0.92
C ASP A 76 -0.49 -3.22 -2.05
N VAL A 77 0.40 -2.21 -1.93
CA VAL A 77 0.55 -1.15 -2.95
C VAL A 77 1.66 -1.47 -3.95
N THR A 78 2.68 -2.22 -3.56
CA THR A 78 3.86 -2.52 -4.37
C THR A 78 3.52 -3.14 -5.72
N LEU A 79 2.59 -4.11 -5.77
CA LEU A 79 2.17 -4.74 -7.02
C LEU A 79 1.55 -3.76 -8.02
N GLN A 80 0.77 -2.80 -7.51
CA GLN A 80 0.17 -1.77 -8.34
C GLN A 80 1.21 -0.76 -8.84
N VAL A 81 2.20 -0.44 -8.02
CA VAL A 81 3.32 0.41 -8.45
C VAL A 81 4.13 -0.30 -9.53
N ALA A 82 4.43 -1.59 -9.37
CA ALA A 82 5.10 -2.39 -10.39
C ALA A 82 4.33 -2.41 -11.72
N ARG A 83 3.01 -2.64 -11.68
CA ARG A 83 2.15 -2.54 -12.87
C ARG A 83 2.20 -1.15 -13.50
N MET A 84 2.11 -0.10 -12.70
CA MET A 84 2.18 1.29 -13.17
C MET A 84 3.51 1.54 -13.90
N CYS A 85 4.62 1.10 -13.35
CA CYS A 85 5.93 1.22 -13.99
C CYS A 85 6.00 0.42 -15.30
N ALA A 86 5.49 -0.81 -15.31
CA ALA A 86 5.50 -1.65 -16.51
C ALA A 86 4.57 -1.16 -17.62
N THR A 87 3.60 -0.29 -17.32
CA THR A 87 2.61 0.19 -18.30
C THR A 87 2.74 1.69 -18.57
N ARG A 88 2.45 2.54 -17.58
CA ARG A 88 2.38 4.00 -17.74
C ARG A 88 3.76 4.64 -17.88
N LEU A 89 4.78 4.03 -17.30
CA LEU A 89 6.16 4.52 -17.29
C LEU A 89 7.07 3.68 -18.19
N ALA A 90 6.51 2.72 -18.93
CA ALA A 90 7.28 1.90 -19.86
C ALA A 90 8.05 2.79 -20.86
N GLY A 91 9.37 2.56 -20.97
CA GLY A 91 10.25 3.34 -21.85
C GLY A 91 10.67 4.72 -21.33
N GLN A 92 10.19 5.14 -20.16
CA GLN A 92 10.68 6.36 -19.53
C GLN A 92 12.00 6.08 -18.78
N PRO A 93 12.96 7.04 -18.80
CA PRO A 93 14.21 6.86 -18.07
C PRO A 93 13.96 6.93 -16.55
N GLY A 94 14.47 5.91 -15.82
CA GLY A 94 14.53 5.93 -14.35
C GLY A 94 15.79 6.63 -13.84
N PRO A 95 16.11 6.53 -12.54
CA PRO A 95 15.33 5.80 -11.54
C PRO A 95 14.05 6.50 -11.10
N PHE A 96 13.06 5.71 -10.66
CA PHE A 96 11.82 6.21 -10.09
C PHE A 96 11.85 6.08 -8.56
N ARG A 97 11.58 7.17 -7.86
CA ARG A 97 11.45 7.21 -6.41
C ARG A 97 10.02 7.63 -6.06
N PHE A 98 9.23 6.70 -5.57
CA PHE A 98 7.83 6.94 -5.22
C PHE A 98 7.58 6.77 -3.73
N ARG A 99 6.70 7.58 -3.18
CA ARG A 99 6.14 7.42 -1.84
C ARG A 99 4.62 7.36 -1.91
N TYR A 100 4.02 6.63 -0.99
CA TYR A 100 2.57 6.51 -0.92
C TYR A 100 2.08 6.41 0.52
N MET A 101 0.81 6.75 0.71
CA MET A 101 0.04 6.45 1.90
C MET A 101 -1.35 6.04 1.45
N GLN A 102 -1.66 4.76 1.54
CA GLN A 102 -2.90 4.22 0.99
C GLN A 102 -3.46 3.12 1.90
N ARG A 103 -4.77 2.93 1.86
CA ARG A 103 -5.41 1.83 2.56
C ARG A 103 -5.21 0.52 1.81
N VAL A 104 -4.94 -0.54 2.56
CA VAL A 104 -4.82 -1.90 2.07
C VAL A 104 -5.79 -2.80 2.84
N PHE A 105 -6.24 -3.87 2.18
CA PHE A 105 -7.34 -4.71 2.66
C PHE A 105 -6.96 -6.18 2.54
N ARG A 106 -7.06 -6.92 3.65
CA ARG A 106 -6.74 -8.35 3.69
C ARG A 106 -7.85 -9.11 4.39
N GLU A 107 -8.22 -10.25 3.85
CA GLU A 107 -9.07 -11.17 4.59
C GLU A 107 -8.27 -11.78 5.76
N ALA A 108 -8.93 -11.97 6.90
CA ALA A 108 -8.31 -12.65 8.03
C ALA A 108 -8.08 -14.12 7.67
N GLU A 109 -6.86 -14.60 7.83
CA GLU A 109 -6.54 -16.01 7.71
C GLU A 109 -6.83 -16.72 9.04
N GLY A 110 -7.74 -17.71 9.01
CA GLY A 110 -8.07 -18.54 10.15
C GLY A 110 -9.05 -17.87 11.16
N ARG A 111 -9.12 -18.45 12.38
CA ARG A 111 -10.07 -18.06 13.44
C ARG A 111 -9.71 -16.77 14.20
N MET A 112 -8.71 -16.01 13.78
CA MET A 112 -8.32 -14.77 14.44
C MET A 112 -9.24 -13.61 14.03
N GLN A 113 -10.41 -13.52 14.63
CA GLN A 113 -11.37 -12.42 14.45
C GLN A 113 -10.85 -11.04 14.89
N ALA A 114 -9.70 -11.00 15.59
CA ALA A 114 -9.10 -9.77 16.11
C ALA A 114 -8.09 -9.10 15.15
N GLN A 115 -7.80 -9.71 13.99
CA GLN A 115 -6.85 -9.15 13.05
C GLN A 115 -7.48 -8.00 12.25
N ALA A 116 -6.78 -6.85 12.18
CA ALA A 116 -7.22 -5.73 11.35
C ALA A 116 -7.24 -6.16 9.87
N ARG A 117 -8.39 -5.92 9.22
CA ARG A 117 -8.60 -6.25 7.80
C ARG A 117 -8.49 -5.04 6.88
N GLU A 118 -8.49 -3.85 7.45
CA GLU A 118 -8.21 -2.57 6.81
C GLU A 118 -7.06 -1.89 7.55
N MET A 119 -6.03 -1.50 6.82
CA MET A 119 -4.83 -0.88 7.37
C MET A 119 -4.37 0.27 6.47
N THR A 120 -3.75 1.28 7.04
CA THR A 120 -3.02 2.30 6.27
C THR A 120 -1.59 1.81 6.06
N GLN A 121 -1.19 1.66 4.82
CA GLN A 121 0.19 1.38 4.43
C GLN A 121 0.86 2.67 3.99
N ILE A 122 2.02 2.96 4.58
CA ILE A 122 2.91 4.05 4.16
C ILE A 122 4.19 3.39 3.68
N GLY A 123 4.67 3.79 2.50
CA GLY A 123 5.84 3.15 1.92
C GLY A 123 6.54 3.99 0.87
N VAL A 124 7.70 3.49 0.48
CA VAL A 124 8.51 4.01 -0.64
C VAL A 124 8.85 2.87 -1.59
N GLU A 125 9.01 3.22 -2.86
CA GLU A 125 9.50 2.31 -3.91
C GLU A 125 10.63 3.02 -4.65
N CYS A 126 11.79 2.37 -4.71
CA CYS A 126 12.93 2.80 -5.52
C CYS A 126 13.09 1.80 -6.68
N ILE A 127 12.83 2.23 -7.90
CA ILE A 127 12.75 1.35 -9.07
C ILE A 127 13.72 1.81 -10.14
N GLY A 128 14.51 0.88 -10.68
CA GLY A 128 15.45 1.15 -11.74
C GLY A 128 16.81 1.67 -11.25
N GLU A 129 17.07 1.61 -9.96
CA GLU A 129 18.38 1.88 -9.36
C GLU A 129 18.87 0.62 -8.66
N ALA A 130 20.03 0.12 -9.09
CA ALA A 130 20.64 -1.08 -8.53
C ALA A 130 21.92 -0.70 -7.78
N GLY A 131 22.17 -1.42 -6.68
CA GLY A 131 23.42 -1.32 -5.93
C GLY A 131 23.25 -1.02 -4.45
N PRO A 132 24.32 -1.23 -3.67
CA PRO A 132 24.28 -1.15 -2.22
C PRO A 132 23.89 0.24 -1.67
N GLN A 133 24.08 1.30 -2.46
CA GLN A 133 23.69 2.66 -2.07
C GLN A 133 22.17 2.81 -2.05
N ALA A 134 21.46 2.28 -3.06
CA ALA A 134 20.01 2.30 -3.11
C ALA A 134 19.40 1.45 -2.00
N ASP A 135 19.98 0.27 -1.75
CA ASP A 135 19.56 -0.60 -0.66
C ASP A 135 19.76 0.07 0.71
N ALA A 136 20.93 0.71 0.92
CA ALA A 136 21.24 1.43 2.14
C ALA A 136 20.29 2.62 2.38
N GLU A 137 19.95 3.38 1.32
CA GLU A 137 18.99 4.48 1.39
C GLU A 137 17.63 4.02 1.88
N VAL A 138 17.12 2.92 1.31
CA VAL A 138 15.81 2.38 1.72
C VAL A 138 15.85 1.88 3.16
N VAL A 139 16.92 1.20 3.58
CA VAL A 139 17.10 0.73 4.97
C VAL A 139 17.18 1.92 5.93
N GLU A 140 17.92 2.98 5.58
CA GLU A 140 18.02 4.21 6.37
C GLU A 140 16.65 4.87 6.53
N LEU A 141 15.88 5.02 5.45
CA LEU A 141 14.53 5.58 5.50
C LEU A 141 13.59 4.79 6.41
N LEU A 142 13.65 3.46 6.34
CA LEU A 142 12.86 2.60 7.21
C LEU A 142 13.31 2.66 8.66
N SER A 143 14.60 2.85 8.93
CA SER A 143 15.11 2.99 10.30
C SER A 143 14.61 4.26 10.98
N LEU A 144 14.41 5.36 10.24
CA LEU A 144 13.87 6.62 10.77
C LEU A 144 12.44 6.50 11.30
N ILE A 145 11.70 5.48 10.86
CA ILE A 145 10.33 5.22 11.33
C ILE A 145 10.33 4.49 12.68
N HIS A 146 11.43 3.88 13.08
CA HIS A 146 11.55 3.06 14.29
C HIS A 146 12.24 3.77 15.47
N ILE A 147 12.61 5.03 15.31
CA ILE A 147 13.30 5.82 16.35
C ILE A 147 12.32 6.69 17.11
#